data_5132792dfa64e599f6e0d98daf477b6d
#
_entry.id   5132792dfa64e599f6e0d98daf477b6d
#
_cell.length_a   1.000
_cell.length_b   1.000
_cell.length_c   1.000
_cell.angle_alpha   90.00
_cell.angle_beta   90.00
_cell.angle_gamma   90.00
#
_symmetry.space_group_name_H-M   'P 1'
#
loop_
_entity.id
_entity.type
_entity.pdbx_description
1 polymer ?
#
loop_
_entity_poly.entity_id
_entity_poly.type
_entity_poly.pdbx_seq_one_letter_code
_entity_poly.pdbx_strand_id
1 'polypeptide(L)'
;MSGEALTRPSSATLLSWARKVRPEEAFVREWSEKSPTEYQVSLDLPRSHAFYTAADGSTSPLLLIESIRQALAVLSCAAQGIPSSHRLGWNTARYAFTPAAGLAPGLSADVLLHVRHTEVSRRRQGAARLAAHIRATSGGTVLVDSVIRYTAFPPLIYDRLRKERADAKRAFARALPPPPPVSAALVGRTDPRDVVIAPASAPHEYRLRLDTRNEVLFDHPHDHVPGMVLLEGVLQAVRASMPGHAPLVALDSTYARYVELDSPCLLSVIPLPDDEENHSRARVVGVQNGREAFASTVRLAPAGLTPGSLATSATESP
;
A
#
# COMPACT_ATOMS: atom_id res chain seq x y z
N MET A 1 -14.65 -28.15 28.90
CA MET A 1 -14.49 -26.85 28.21
C MET A 1 -14.42 -27.17 26.73
N SER A 2 -15.53 -27.00 26.03
CA SER A 2 -15.68 -27.35 24.60
C SER A 2 -14.94 -26.30 23.80
N GLY A 3 -13.86 -26.71 23.12
CA GLY A 3 -13.18 -25.87 22.14
C GLY A 3 -14.12 -25.65 20.96
N GLU A 4 -14.68 -24.46 20.83
CA GLU A 4 -15.34 -24.03 19.61
C GLU A 4 -14.30 -24.08 18.48
N ALA A 5 -14.50 -25.02 17.56
CA ALA A 5 -13.77 -25.07 16.32
C ALA A 5 -14.09 -23.79 15.56
N LEU A 6 -13.15 -22.83 15.56
CA LEU A 6 -13.21 -21.65 14.73
C LEU A 6 -13.40 -22.10 13.29
N THR A 7 -14.58 -21.88 12.74
CA THR A 7 -14.92 -22.22 11.35
C THR A 7 -14.00 -21.38 10.47
N ARG A 8 -13.02 -22.02 9.83
CA ARG A 8 -12.15 -21.31 8.87
C ARG A 8 -13.03 -20.68 7.79
N PRO A 9 -12.93 -19.38 7.53
CA PRO A 9 -13.68 -18.75 6.47
C PRO A 9 -13.31 -19.40 5.13
N SER A 10 -14.28 -19.53 4.23
CA SER A 10 -14.02 -20.04 2.88
C SER A 10 -13.08 -19.09 2.12
N SER A 11 -12.38 -19.61 1.11
CA SER A 11 -11.52 -18.77 0.23
C SER A 11 -12.33 -17.64 -0.40
N ALA A 12 -13.58 -17.85 -0.77
CA ALA A 12 -14.46 -16.82 -1.30
C ALA A 12 -14.76 -15.73 -0.26
N THR A 13 -14.91 -16.10 1.01
CA THR A 13 -15.10 -15.13 2.12
C THR A 13 -13.84 -14.31 2.34
N LEU A 14 -12.66 -14.93 2.37
CA LEU A 14 -11.39 -14.23 2.52
C LEU A 14 -11.15 -13.26 1.35
N LEU A 15 -11.42 -13.69 0.12
CA LEU A 15 -11.33 -12.86 -1.08
C LEU A 15 -12.19 -11.59 -0.96
N SER A 16 -13.47 -11.77 -0.56
CA SER A 16 -14.40 -10.67 -0.32
C SER A 16 -13.93 -9.72 0.79
N TRP A 17 -13.42 -10.27 1.91
CA TRP A 17 -12.91 -9.45 3.03
C TRP A 17 -11.62 -8.73 2.69
N ALA A 18 -10.73 -9.37 1.90
CA ALA A 18 -9.52 -8.74 1.36
C ALA A 18 -9.82 -7.62 0.33
N ARG A 19 -11.09 -7.49 -0.07
CA ARG A 19 -11.54 -6.51 -1.08
C ARG A 19 -10.90 -6.75 -2.44
N LYS A 20 -10.84 -8.01 -2.84
CA LYS A 20 -10.33 -8.43 -4.14
C LYS A 20 -11.41 -9.22 -4.89
N VAL A 21 -11.36 -9.20 -6.20
CA VAL A 21 -12.22 -10.03 -7.06
C VAL A 21 -11.43 -11.12 -7.76
N ARG A 22 -10.12 -10.94 -7.91
CA ARG A 22 -9.21 -11.90 -8.53
C ARG A 22 -8.51 -12.71 -7.44
N PRO A 23 -8.65 -14.04 -7.44
CA PRO A 23 -8.05 -14.91 -6.41
C PRO A 23 -6.52 -14.79 -6.33
N GLU A 24 -5.84 -14.62 -7.47
CA GLU A 24 -4.39 -14.46 -7.57
C GLU A 24 -3.87 -13.16 -6.95
N GLU A 25 -4.76 -12.19 -6.72
CA GLU A 25 -4.45 -10.93 -6.05
C GLU A 25 -4.78 -10.94 -4.55
N ALA A 26 -5.24 -12.07 -4.01
CA ALA A 26 -5.55 -12.23 -2.60
C ALA A 26 -4.41 -12.95 -1.87
N PHE A 27 -3.67 -12.22 -1.04
CA PHE A 27 -2.45 -12.70 -0.39
C PHE A 27 -2.66 -13.20 1.05
N VAL A 28 -3.83 -12.99 1.64
CA VAL A 28 -4.16 -13.50 2.99
C VAL A 28 -4.61 -14.95 2.88
N ARG A 29 -3.84 -15.87 3.49
CA ARG A 29 -4.16 -17.29 3.53
C ARG A 29 -5.04 -17.67 4.73
N GLU A 30 -4.64 -17.23 5.91
CA GLU A 30 -5.38 -17.50 7.16
C GLU A 30 -5.01 -16.48 8.23
N TRP A 31 -5.80 -16.45 9.30
CA TRP A 31 -5.53 -15.63 10.47
C TRP A 31 -5.90 -16.38 11.75
N SER A 32 -5.31 -15.98 12.88
CA SER A 32 -5.62 -16.47 14.21
C SER A 32 -5.58 -15.35 15.24
N GLU A 33 -6.46 -15.41 16.22
CA GLU A 33 -6.44 -14.53 17.38
C GLU A 33 -5.42 -15.04 18.41
N LYS A 34 -4.61 -14.15 18.95
CA LYS A 34 -3.67 -14.42 20.04
C LYS A 34 -4.15 -13.78 21.36
N SER A 35 -4.80 -12.64 21.25
CA SER A 35 -5.48 -11.95 22.32
C SER A 35 -6.59 -11.05 21.71
N PRO A 36 -7.47 -10.42 22.50
CA PRO A 36 -8.54 -9.56 21.98
C PRO A 36 -8.07 -8.41 21.07
N THR A 37 -6.78 -8.09 21.09
CA THR A 37 -6.20 -7.02 20.27
C THR A 37 -5.07 -7.49 19.38
N GLU A 38 -4.62 -8.74 19.48
CA GLU A 38 -3.46 -9.26 18.77
C GLU A 38 -3.82 -10.44 17.88
N TYR A 39 -3.34 -10.40 16.66
CA TYR A 39 -3.65 -11.37 15.61
C TYR A 39 -2.38 -11.76 14.87
N GLN A 40 -2.36 -12.99 14.38
CA GLN A 40 -1.41 -13.44 13.38
C GLN A 40 -2.14 -13.68 12.06
N VAL A 41 -1.54 -13.21 10.96
CA VAL A 41 -2.05 -13.42 9.61
C VAL A 41 -0.93 -14.02 8.77
N SER A 42 -1.15 -15.21 8.23
CA SER A 42 -0.22 -15.82 7.29
C SER A 42 -0.55 -15.42 5.86
N LEU A 43 0.48 -15.12 5.10
CA LEU A 43 0.37 -14.70 3.72
C LEU A 43 0.77 -15.85 2.78
N ASP A 44 0.18 -15.83 1.60
CA ASP A 44 0.58 -16.64 0.46
C ASP A 44 1.06 -15.69 -0.64
N LEU A 45 2.37 -15.39 -0.60
CA LEU A 45 2.97 -14.47 -1.55
C LEU A 45 3.49 -15.22 -2.78
N PRO A 46 3.18 -14.74 -4.00
CA PRO A 46 3.71 -15.35 -5.20
C PRO A 46 5.23 -15.14 -5.28
N ARG A 47 5.96 -16.18 -5.72
CA ARG A 47 7.42 -16.08 -5.96
C ARG A 47 7.76 -15.07 -7.06
N SER A 48 6.85 -14.88 -8.00
CA SER A 48 6.92 -13.90 -9.07
C SER A 48 5.52 -13.35 -9.31
N HIS A 49 5.41 -12.04 -9.45
CA HIS A 49 4.15 -11.34 -9.69
C HIS A 49 4.33 -10.34 -10.82
N ALA A 50 3.45 -10.36 -11.81
CA ALA A 50 3.57 -9.55 -13.02
C ALA A 50 3.81 -8.06 -12.73
N PHE A 51 3.18 -7.52 -11.67
CA PHE A 51 3.30 -6.12 -11.30
C PHE A 51 4.35 -5.87 -10.19
N TYR A 52 4.43 -6.74 -9.17
CA TYR A 52 5.29 -6.50 -8.00
C TYR A 52 6.70 -7.08 -8.11
N THR A 53 7.01 -7.88 -9.14
CA THR A 53 8.36 -8.40 -9.37
C THR A 53 9.03 -7.65 -10.50
N ALA A 54 10.19 -7.07 -10.26
CA ALA A 54 10.99 -6.39 -11.27
C ALA A 54 11.76 -7.38 -12.17
N ALA A 55 12.32 -6.90 -13.28
CA ALA A 55 13.05 -7.73 -14.24
C ALA A 55 14.28 -8.43 -13.65
N ASP A 56 14.89 -7.86 -12.62
CA ASP A 56 16.01 -8.45 -11.89
C ASP A 56 15.58 -9.48 -10.83
N GLY A 57 14.29 -9.81 -10.78
CA GLY A 57 13.71 -10.72 -9.81
C GLY A 57 13.45 -10.12 -8.42
N SER A 58 13.78 -8.87 -8.20
CA SER A 58 13.49 -8.18 -6.95
C SER A 58 11.98 -7.92 -6.79
N THR A 59 11.50 -7.97 -5.55
CA THR A 59 10.08 -7.74 -5.24
C THR A 59 9.86 -6.31 -4.76
N SER A 60 8.86 -5.62 -5.27
CA SER A 60 8.48 -4.29 -4.82
C SER A 60 8.01 -4.30 -3.36
N PRO A 61 8.44 -3.35 -2.52
CA PRO A 61 7.91 -3.18 -1.16
C PRO A 61 6.38 -3.04 -1.11
N LEU A 62 5.78 -2.60 -2.20
CA LEU A 62 4.33 -2.45 -2.30
C LEU A 62 3.58 -3.78 -2.20
N LEU A 63 4.20 -4.93 -2.50
CA LEU A 63 3.58 -6.24 -2.26
C LEU A 63 3.30 -6.45 -0.77
N LEU A 64 4.25 -6.12 0.11
CA LEU A 64 4.05 -6.18 1.56
C LEU A 64 3.00 -5.15 2.02
N ILE A 65 3.02 -3.94 1.47
CA ILE A 65 2.02 -2.90 1.80
C ILE A 65 0.61 -3.36 1.40
N GLU A 66 0.44 -3.92 0.20
CA GLU A 66 -0.85 -4.46 -0.25
C GLU A 66 -1.30 -5.63 0.64
N SER A 67 -0.39 -6.52 1.01
CA SER A 67 -0.69 -7.64 1.91
C SER A 67 -1.14 -7.16 3.30
N ILE A 68 -0.49 -6.14 3.85
CA ILE A 68 -0.90 -5.49 5.11
C ILE A 68 -2.28 -4.85 4.97
N ARG A 69 -2.55 -4.16 3.86
CA ARG A 69 -3.87 -3.57 3.56
C ARG A 69 -4.97 -4.65 3.56
N GLN A 70 -4.70 -5.77 2.89
CA GLN A 70 -5.64 -6.90 2.85
C GLN A 70 -5.86 -7.51 4.24
N ALA A 71 -4.79 -7.73 5.00
CA ALA A 71 -4.88 -8.27 6.36
C ALA A 71 -5.74 -7.38 7.27
N LEU A 72 -5.55 -6.06 7.22
CA LEU A 72 -6.38 -5.11 7.98
C LEU A 72 -7.85 -5.14 7.54
N ALA A 73 -8.13 -5.30 6.25
CA ALA A 73 -9.49 -5.43 5.75
C ALA A 73 -10.15 -6.74 6.22
N VAL A 74 -9.43 -7.86 6.17
CA VAL A 74 -9.88 -9.16 6.69
C VAL A 74 -10.16 -9.07 8.20
N LEU A 75 -9.20 -8.58 8.99
CA LEU A 75 -9.36 -8.47 10.44
C LEU A 75 -10.46 -7.48 10.83
N SER A 76 -10.69 -6.42 10.07
CA SER A 76 -11.83 -5.53 10.28
C SER A 76 -13.16 -6.28 10.22
N CYS A 77 -13.32 -7.20 9.27
CA CYS A 77 -14.52 -8.01 9.15
C CYS A 77 -14.54 -9.16 10.17
N ALA A 78 -13.48 -9.95 10.19
CA ALA A 78 -13.42 -11.21 10.92
C ALA A 78 -13.31 -11.02 12.43
N ALA A 79 -12.44 -10.14 12.89
CA ALA A 79 -12.11 -9.97 14.30
C ALA A 79 -12.84 -8.77 14.92
N GLN A 80 -13.00 -7.68 14.15
CA GLN A 80 -13.67 -6.49 14.66
C GLN A 80 -15.16 -6.43 14.34
N GLY A 81 -15.73 -7.43 13.66
CA GLY A 81 -17.15 -7.48 13.34
C GLY A 81 -17.65 -6.27 12.51
N ILE A 82 -16.76 -5.64 11.75
CA ILE A 82 -17.14 -4.55 10.84
C ILE A 82 -17.74 -5.17 9.58
N PRO A 83 -18.98 -4.84 9.20
CA PRO A 83 -19.59 -5.39 8.01
C PRO A 83 -18.75 -5.17 6.74
N SER A 84 -18.68 -6.17 5.86
CA SER A 84 -17.93 -6.07 4.61
C SER A 84 -18.44 -4.96 3.67
N SER A 85 -19.67 -4.48 3.87
CA SER A 85 -20.24 -3.34 3.17
C SER A 85 -19.62 -1.99 3.55
N HIS A 86 -18.95 -1.87 4.72
CA HIS A 86 -18.30 -0.64 5.13
C HIS A 86 -17.15 -0.30 4.18
N ARG A 87 -16.93 0.98 3.92
CA ARG A 87 -15.79 1.49 3.14
C ARG A 87 -14.63 1.81 4.08
N LEU A 88 -13.45 1.24 3.78
CA LEU A 88 -12.24 1.51 4.57
C LEU A 88 -11.46 2.64 3.89
N GLY A 89 -11.16 3.69 4.63
CA GLY A 89 -10.34 4.81 4.16
C GLY A 89 -9.11 4.98 5.06
N TRP A 90 -7.93 5.05 4.46
CA TRP A 90 -6.71 5.35 5.20
C TRP A 90 -6.68 6.82 5.63
N ASN A 91 -6.17 7.06 6.85
CA ASN A 91 -5.89 8.39 7.36
C ASN A 91 -4.38 8.64 7.33
N THR A 92 -3.60 7.74 7.93
CA THR A 92 -2.14 7.75 7.91
C THR A 92 -1.59 6.34 7.82
N ALA A 93 -0.45 6.18 7.16
CA ALA A 93 0.26 4.92 7.09
C ALA A 93 1.78 5.19 7.14
N ARG A 94 2.46 4.48 8.04
CA ARG A 94 3.91 4.51 8.21
C ARG A 94 4.46 3.12 8.02
N TYR A 95 5.53 3.02 7.25
CA TYR A 95 6.25 1.78 7.00
C TYR A 95 7.74 2.02 7.18
N ALA A 96 8.39 1.19 8.00
CA ALA A 96 9.83 1.12 8.13
C ALA A 96 10.29 -0.26 7.66
N PHE A 97 11.04 -0.30 6.58
CA PHE A 97 11.55 -1.52 5.97
C PHE A 97 12.95 -1.81 6.50
N THR A 98 13.21 -3.07 6.78
CA THR A 98 14.56 -3.53 7.08
C THR A 98 15.30 -3.89 5.79
N PRO A 99 16.62 -4.01 5.80
CA PRO A 99 17.37 -4.53 4.66
C PRO A 99 16.88 -5.91 4.19
N ALA A 100 16.37 -6.73 5.09
CA ALA A 100 15.80 -8.04 4.78
C ALA A 100 14.49 -7.96 3.98
N ALA A 101 13.76 -6.84 4.05
CA ALA A 101 12.60 -6.58 3.18
C ALA A 101 13.01 -6.31 1.73
N GLY A 102 14.24 -5.92 1.55
CA GLY A 102 14.87 -5.62 0.28
C GLY A 102 15.19 -6.85 -0.52
N LEU A 103 14.17 -7.82 -0.60
CA LEU A 103 13.98 -8.00 -1.98
C LEU A 103 14.93 -9.00 -2.63
N ALA A 104 15.53 -9.88 -1.80
CA ALA A 104 16.19 -11.05 -2.37
C ALA A 104 15.17 -11.75 -3.30
N PRO A 105 15.58 -12.19 -4.50
CA PRO A 105 14.74 -13.02 -5.33
C PRO A 105 14.21 -14.19 -4.52
N GLY A 106 12.86 -14.32 -4.43
CA GLY A 106 12.24 -15.37 -3.62
C GLY A 106 12.01 -14.99 -2.16
N LEU A 107 11.36 -13.83 -1.90
CA LEU A 107 10.72 -13.64 -0.60
C LEU A 107 9.95 -14.93 -0.29
N SER A 108 10.33 -15.59 0.80
CA SER A 108 9.78 -16.91 1.16
C SER A 108 8.27 -16.83 1.24
N ALA A 109 7.58 -17.89 0.78
CA ALA A 109 6.13 -18.03 0.88
C ALA A 109 5.60 -17.93 2.34
N ASP A 110 6.47 -17.92 3.34
CA ASP A 110 6.12 -17.95 4.77
C ASP A 110 6.25 -16.57 5.42
N VAL A 111 5.58 -15.57 4.89
CA VAL A 111 5.48 -14.26 5.55
C VAL A 111 4.33 -14.29 6.55
N LEU A 112 4.64 -13.88 7.77
CA LEU A 112 3.72 -13.80 8.89
C LEU A 112 3.55 -12.35 9.34
N LEU A 113 2.32 -11.87 9.41
CA LEU A 113 2.00 -10.57 9.99
C LEU A 113 1.57 -10.74 11.45
N HIS A 114 2.24 -10.02 12.34
CA HIS A 114 1.82 -9.81 13.72
C HIS A 114 1.09 -8.48 13.78
N VAL A 115 -0.22 -8.51 14.02
CA VAL A 115 -1.08 -7.33 14.01
C VAL A 115 -1.59 -7.06 15.41
N ARG A 116 -1.35 -5.85 15.93
CA ARG A 116 -1.91 -5.39 17.19
C ARG A 116 -2.76 -4.16 16.94
N HIS A 117 -4.08 -4.26 17.16
CA HIS A 117 -4.94 -3.09 17.18
C HIS A 117 -4.66 -2.26 18.42
N THR A 118 -4.21 -1.03 18.22
CA THR A 118 -3.89 -0.06 19.28
C THR A 118 -5.06 0.88 19.57
N GLU A 119 -6.01 0.97 18.63
CA GLU A 119 -7.26 1.72 18.79
C GLU A 119 -8.36 1.03 18.00
N VAL A 120 -9.52 0.84 18.65
CA VAL A 120 -10.78 0.46 18.01
C VAL A 120 -11.88 1.32 18.64
N SER A 121 -12.21 2.44 18.03
CA SER A 121 -13.20 3.40 18.53
C SER A 121 -14.44 3.40 17.64
N ARG A 122 -15.58 2.99 18.19
CA ARG A 122 -16.87 2.95 17.49
C ARG A 122 -17.70 4.19 17.80
N ARG A 123 -18.29 4.77 16.77
CA ARG A 123 -19.20 5.91 16.89
C ARG A 123 -20.66 5.46 16.82
N ARG A 124 -21.56 6.23 17.43
CA ARG A 124 -23.02 5.93 17.47
C ARG A 124 -23.63 5.68 16.09
N GLN A 125 -23.09 6.30 15.03
CA GLN A 125 -23.56 6.14 13.66
C GLN A 125 -22.93 4.94 12.92
N GLY A 126 -22.23 4.06 13.62
CA GLY A 126 -21.63 2.83 13.08
C GLY A 126 -20.27 3.01 12.43
N ALA A 127 -19.76 4.24 12.27
CA ALA A 127 -18.39 4.45 11.82
C ALA A 127 -17.40 3.99 12.91
N ALA A 128 -16.27 3.42 12.50
CA ALA A 128 -15.21 3.01 13.43
C ALA A 128 -13.87 3.62 13.00
N ARG A 129 -13.12 4.12 13.98
CA ARG A 129 -11.70 4.49 13.81
C ARG A 129 -10.84 3.39 14.36
N LEU A 130 -9.85 2.99 13.58
CA LEU A 130 -8.94 1.91 13.93
C LEU A 130 -7.50 2.38 13.76
N ALA A 131 -6.65 1.92 14.67
CA ALA A 131 -5.21 2.00 14.51
C ALA A 131 -4.60 0.64 14.79
N ALA A 132 -3.60 0.26 14.02
CA ALA A 132 -2.89 -0.99 14.18
C ALA A 132 -1.38 -0.79 14.04
N HIS A 133 -0.62 -1.52 14.84
CA HIS A 133 0.79 -1.76 14.66
C HIS A 133 0.95 -3.14 14.03
N ILE A 134 1.70 -3.22 12.95
CA ILE A 134 1.87 -4.46 12.18
C ILE A 134 3.36 -4.69 11.96
N ARG A 135 3.81 -5.89 12.27
CA ARG A 135 5.17 -6.36 11.98
C ARG A 135 5.09 -7.56 11.05
N ALA A 136 5.71 -7.47 9.89
CA ALA A 136 5.86 -8.61 8.98
C ALA A 136 7.20 -9.29 9.24
N THR A 137 7.19 -10.63 9.30
CA THR A 137 8.39 -11.45 9.50
C THR A 137 8.43 -12.59 8.49
N SER A 138 9.63 -13.05 8.13
CA SER A 138 9.86 -14.27 7.38
C SER A 138 11.03 -15.02 8.01
N GLY A 139 10.85 -16.30 8.36
CA GLY A 139 11.87 -17.07 9.04
C GLY A 139 12.39 -16.42 10.34
N GLY A 140 11.54 -15.67 11.05
CA GLY A 140 11.92 -14.94 12.27
C GLY A 140 12.55 -13.56 12.02
N THR A 141 12.95 -13.25 10.79
CA THR A 141 13.55 -11.95 10.43
C THR A 141 12.45 -10.93 10.16
N VAL A 142 12.57 -9.74 10.74
CA VAL A 142 11.63 -8.62 10.50
C VAL A 142 11.88 -8.07 9.09
N LEU A 143 10.80 -7.92 8.33
CA LEU A 143 10.80 -7.31 6.99
C LEU A 143 10.33 -5.86 7.03
N VAL A 144 9.21 -5.61 7.68
CA VAL A 144 8.63 -4.27 7.81
C VAL A 144 7.94 -4.12 9.16
N ASP A 145 8.09 -2.95 9.75
CA ASP A 145 7.33 -2.48 10.89
C ASP A 145 6.44 -1.32 10.44
N SER A 146 5.15 -1.34 10.81
CA SER A 146 4.21 -0.35 10.29
C SER A 146 3.15 0.06 11.31
N VAL A 147 2.72 1.31 11.20
CA VAL A 147 1.61 1.86 11.98
C VAL A 147 0.61 2.49 11.02
N ILE A 148 -0.62 1.99 11.06
CA ILE A 148 -1.68 2.42 10.14
C ILE A 148 -2.88 2.89 10.94
N ARG A 149 -3.43 4.06 10.56
CA ARG A 149 -4.70 4.58 11.06
C ARG A 149 -5.68 4.66 9.91
N TYR A 150 -6.87 4.11 10.12
CA TYR A 150 -7.91 4.06 9.10
C TYR A 150 -9.29 4.18 9.71
N THR A 151 -10.26 4.49 8.86
CA THR A 151 -11.66 4.65 9.26
C THR A 151 -12.54 3.72 8.44
N ALA A 152 -13.44 3.00 9.09
CA ALA A 152 -14.49 2.22 8.47
C ALA A 152 -15.79 3.03 8.46
N PHE A 153 -16.32 3.29 7.27
CA PHE A 153 -17.55 4.08 7.08
C PHE A 153 -18.70 3.16 6.70
N PRO A 154 -19.84 3.19 7.43
CA PRO A 154 -21.07 2.59 6.95
C PRO A 154 -21.48 3.15 5.60
N PRO A 155 -22.13 2.37 4.72
CA PRO A 155 -22.56 2.84 3.40
C PRO A 155 -23.29 4.18 3.43
N LEU A 156 -24.30 4.34 4.30
CA LEU A 156 -25.06 5.59 4.41
C LEU A 156 -24.22 6.83 4.76
N ILE A 157 -23.20 6.65 5.61
CA ILE A 157 -22.29 7.73 5.98
C ILE A 157 -21.34 8.01 4.83
N TYR A 158 -20.84 6.97 4.18
CA TYR A 158 -19.96 7.08 3.03
C TYR A 158 -20.68 7.79 1.86
N ASP A 159 -21.89 7.36 1.53
CA ASP A 159 -22.69 7.96 0.44
C ASP A 159 -23.00 9.43 0.71
N ARG A 160 -23.32 9.79 1.97
CA ARG A 160 -23.49 11.19 2.36
C ARG A 160 -22.21 12.01 2.21
N LEU A 161 -21.06 11.42 2.55
CA LEU A 161 -19.75 12.07 2.43
C LEU A 161 -19.34 12.26 0.96
N ARG A 162 -19.56 11.23 0.13
CA ARG A 162 -19.13 11.19 -1.27
C ARG A 162 -20.17 11.73 -2.24
N LYS A 163 -21.44 11.76 -1.86
CA LYS A 163 -22.59 12.17 -2.69
C LYS A 163 -22.59 11.38 -4.01
N GLU A 164 -22.76 12.06 -5.15
CA GLU A 164 -22.73 11.46 -6.48
C GLU A 164 -21.40 10.77 -6.86
N ARG A 165 -20.35 11.00 -6.10
CA ARG A 165 -19.03 10.37 -6.29
C ARG A 165 -18.92 8.98 -5.64
N ALA A 166 -19.92 8.52 -4.87
CA ALA A 166 -19.92 7.19 -4.25
C ALA A 166 -20.14 6.04 -5.26
N ASP A 167 -20.63 6.33 -6.45
CA ASP A 167 -20.90 5.35 -7.50
C ASP A 167 -19.61 4.99 -8.26
N ALA A 168 -19.05 3.83 -7.96
CA ALA A 168 -17.82 3.35 -8.56
C ALA A 168 -17.92 3.14 -10.07
N LYS A 169 -19.05 2.62 -10.58
CA LYS A 169 -19.24 2.41 -12.02
C LYS A 169 -19.26 3.73 -12.77
N ARG A 170 -19.96 4.71 -12.22
CA ARG A 170 -20.03 6.06 -12.79
C ARG A 170 -18.68 6.77 -12.71
N ALA A 171 -17.93 6.63 -11.62
CA ALA A 171 -16.59 7.18 -11.48
C ALA A 171 -15.62 6.59 -12.52
N PHE A 172 -15.66 5.27 -12.71
CA PHE A 172 -14.87 4.59 -13.74
C PHE A 172 -15.22 5.05 -15.16
N ALA A 173 -16.49 5.19 -15.47
CA ALA A 173 -16.94 5.67 -16.78
C ALA A 173 -16.52 7.12 -17.09
N ARG A 174 -16.18 7.90 -16.05
CA ARG A 174 -15.72 9.30 -16.15
C ARG A 174 -14.21 9.43 -15.99
N ALA A 175 -13.50 8.32 -15.76
CA ALA A 175 -12.05 8.36 -15.60
C ALA A 175 -11.40 9.03 -16.82
N LEU A 176 -10.45 9.93 -16.56
CA LEU A 176 -9.72 10.58 -17.65
C LEU A 176 -8.90 9.54 -18.43
N PRO A 177 -8.83 9.68 -19.76
CA PRO A 177 -7.90 8.88 -20.55
C PRO A 177 -6.48 9.04 -20.02
N PRO A 178 -5.71 7.94 -19.86
CA PRO A 178 -4.35 8.02 -19.36
C PRO A 178 -3.46 8.77 -20.35
N PRO A 179 -2.73 9.82 -19.93
CA PRO A 179 -1.75 10.50 -20.78
C PRO A 179 -0.58 9.56 -21.10
N PRO A 180 0.26 9.88 -22.11
CA PRO A 180 1.49 9.15 -22.37
C PRO A 180 2.35 9.04 -21.10
N PRO A 181 2.86 7.83 -20.74
CA PRO A 181 3.68 7.66 -19.55
C PRO A 181 5.08 8.27 -19.71
N VAL A 182 5.79 8.47 -18.60
CA VAL A 182 7.26 8.57 -18.65
C VAL A 182 7.86 7.25 -19.14
N SER A 183 9.15 7.24 -19.50
CA SER A 183 9.84 5.99 -19.84
C SER A 183 9.72 4.96 -18.71
N ALA A 184 9.32 3.75 -19.03
CA ALA A 184 9.17 2.67 -18.05
C ALA A 184 10.49 2.39 -17.31
N ALA A 185 11.61 2.39 -18.03
CA ALA A 185 12.95 2.22 -17.46
C ALA A 185 13.29 3.28 -16.41
N LEU A 186 12.84 4.53 -16.60
CA LEU A 186 13.09 5.63 -15.65
C LEU A 186 12.49 5.35 -14.27
N VAL A 187 11.40 4.60 -14.22
CA VAL A 187 10.67 4.27 -12.99
C VAL A 187 10.84 2.81 -12.55
N GLY A 188 11.78 2.09 -13.16
CA GLY A 188 12.07 0.68 -12.84
C GLY A 188 10.97 -0.28 -13.26
N ARG A 189 10.21 0.04 -14.31
CA ARG A 189 9.20 -0.81 -14.92
C ARG A 189 9.67 -1.29 -16.30
N THR A 190 9.18 -2.44 -16.71
CA THR A 190 9.41 -2.99 -18.06
C THR A 190 8.24 -2.73 -18.98
N ASP A 191 7.02 -2.73 -18.44
CA ASP A 191 5.80 -2.51 -19.19
C ASP A 191 5.28 -1.06 -18.99
N PRO A 192 5.11 -0.28 -20.08
CA PRO A 192 4.52 1.07 -19.99
C PRO A 192 3.11 1.10 -19.38
N ARG A 193 2.39 -0.03 -19.35
CA ARG A 193 1.07 -0.14 -18.71
C ARG A 193 1.16 -0.05 -17.19
N ASP A 194 2.31 -0.39 -16.61
CA ASP A 194 2.57 -0.33 -15.17
C ASP A 194 3.12 1.03 -14.72
N VAL A 195 3.31 1.95 -15.65
CA VAL A 195 3.74 3.32 -15.34
C VAL A 195 2.51 4.15 -14.98
N VAL A 196 2.48 4.63 -13.73
CA VAL A 196 1.36 5.41 -13.19
C VAL A 196 1.64 6.91 -13.08
N ILE A 197 2.72 7.38 -13.74
CA ILE A 197 3.03 8.80 -13.85
C ILE A 197 3.28 9.20 -15.32
N ALA A 198 2.98 10.45 -15.62
CA ALA A 198 3.24 11.10 -16.90
C ALA A 198 3.97 12.42 -16.65
N PRO A 199 4.71 12.97 -17.63
CA PRO A 199 5.37 14.26 -17.48
C PRO A 199 4.36 15.38 -17.17
N ALA A 200 4.78 16.35 -16.37
CA ALA A 200 4.10 17.62 -16.18
C ALA A 200 4.97 18.77 -16.74
N SER A 201 4.52 20.02 -16.55
CA SER A 201 5.16 21.19 -17.14
C SER A 201 6.42 21.66 -16.42
N ALA A 202 6.62 21.28 -15.15
CA ALA A 202 7.79 21.68 -14.36
C ALA A 202 8.69 20.48 -14.01
N PRO A 203 9.98 20.70 -13.78
CA PRO A 203 10.88 19.67 -13.25
C PRO A 203 10.37 19.10 -11.92
N HIS A 204 10.57 17.80 -11.73
CA HIS A 204 10.10 17.08 -10.52
C HIS A 204 8.58 17.12 -10.28
N GLU A 205 7.82 17.49 -11.31
CA GLU A 205 6.37 17.41 -11.32
C GLU A 205 5.88 16.37 -12.32
N TYR A 206 4.87 15.62 -11.91
CA TYR A 206 4.27 14.55 -12.71
C TYR A 206 2.75 14.61 -12.60
N ARG A 207 2.07 14.16 -13.63
CA ARG A 207 0.64 13.88 -13.54
C ARG A 207 0.46 12.42 -13.14
N LEU A 208 -0.40 12.16 -12.17
CA LEU A 208 -0.82 10.79 -11.88
C LEU A 208 -1.56 10.25 -13.10
N ARG A 209 -1.07 9.12 -13.64
CA ARG A 209 -1.60 8.44 -14.82
C ARG A 209 -2.45 7.26 -14.38
N LEU A 210 -3.73 7.32 -14.67
CA LEU A 210 -4.71 6.34 -14.22
C LEU A 210 -5.16 5.49 -15.39
N ASP A 211 -4.54 4.34 -15.60
CA ASP A 211 -5.03 3.36 -16.58
C ASP A 211 -5.94 2.35 -15.86
N THR A 212 -7.24 2.57 -15.93
CA THR A 212 -8.24 1.72 -15.27
C THR A 212 -8.31 0.29 -15.87
N ARG A 213 -7.53 0.00 -16.93
CA ARG A 213 -7.37 -1.35 -17.50
C ARG A 213 -6.25 -2.14 -16.81
N ASN A 214 -5.46 -1.52 -15.95
CA ASN A 214 -4.46 -2.23 -15.15
C ASN A 214 -5.21 -3.04 -14.06
N GLU A 215 -5.32 -4.34 -14.27
CA GLU A 215 -6.13 -5.24 -13.46
C GLU A 215 -5.53 -5.52 -12.07
N VAL A 216 -4.28 -5.17 -11.81
CA VAL A 216 -3.66 -5.28 -10.49
C VAL A 216 -4.03 -4.08 -9.62
N LEU A 217 -3.92 -2.88 -10.19
CA LEU A 217 -4.20 -1.62 -9.49
C LEU A 217 -5.69 -1.30 -9.44
N PHE A 218 -6.46 -1.79 -10.42
CA PHE A 218 -7.90 -1.58 -10.57
C PHE A 218 -8.60 -2.92 -10.86
N ASP A 219 -8.50 -3.87 -9.92
CA ASP A 219 -9.09 -5.21 -10.08
C ASP A 219 -10.64 -5.20 -10.11
N HIS A 220 -11.25 -4.09 -9.74
CA HIS A 220 -12.69 -3.80 -9.85
C HIS A 220 -12.93 -2.30 -9.96
N PRO A 221 -14.14 -1.84 -10.33
CA PRO A 221 -14.47 -0.41 -10.34
C PRO A 221 -14.34 0.24 -8.97
N HIS A 222 -13.62 1.37 -8.92
CA HIS A 222 -13.43 2.20 -7.73
C HIS A 222 -14.12 3.55 -7.91
N ASP A 223 -14.62 4.11 -6.82
CA ASP A 223 -15.23 5.44 -6.79
C ASP A 223 -14.20 6.58 -6.63
N HIS A 224 -12.95 6.23 -6.42
CA HIS A 224 -11.79 7.12 -6.31
C HIS A 224 -10.51 6.35 -6.64
N VAL A 225 -9.39 7.05 -6.75
CA VAL A 225 -8.08 6.43 -6.99
C VAL A 225 -7.68 5.57 -5.79
N PRO A 226 -7.40 4.27 -5.98
CA PRO A 226 -6.96 3.39 -4.92
C PRO A 226 -5.67 3.89 -4.25
N GLY A 227 -5.56 3.72 -2.92
CA GLY A 227 -4.36 4.11 -2.17
C GLY A 227 -3.07 3.49 -2.71
N MET A 228 -3.13 2.26 -3.22
CA MET A 228 -1.96 1.59 -3.83
C MET A 228 -1.49 2.28 -5.11
N VAL A 229 -2.38 2.84 -5.92
CA VAL A 229 -2.02 3.66 -7.10
C VAL A 229 -1.30 4.93 -6.66
N LEU A 230 -1.76 5.58 -5.57
CA LEU A 230 -1.11 6.77 -5.02
C LEU A 230 0.31 6.45 -4.54
N LEU A 231 0.48 5.33 -3.82
CA LEU A 231 1.79 4.91 -3.33
C LEU A 231 2.74 4.51 -4.47
N GLU A 232 2.25 3.80 -5.48
CA GLU A 232 3.03 3.52 -6.68
C GLU A 232 3.45 4.81 -7.39
N GLY A 233 2.53 5.77 -7.53
CA GLY A 233 2.81 7.09 -8.10
C GLY A 233 3.89 7.85 -7.33
N VAL A 234 3.86 7.79 -6.00
CA VAL A 234 4.90 8.36 -5.13
C VAL A 234 6.26 7.73 -5.41
N LEU A 235 6.34 6.40 -5.42
CA LEU A 235 7.63 5.71 -5.63
C LEU A 235 8.17 5.93 -7.05
N GLN A 236 7.32 5.92 -8.06
CA GLN A 236 7.72 6.21 -9.44
C GLN A 236 8.18 7.66 -9.60
N ALA A 237 7.47 8.64 -9.00
CA ALA A 237 7.86 10.05 -9.06
C ALA A 237 9.21 10.31 -8.38
N VAL A 238 9.46 9.68 -7.23
CA VAL A 238 10.76 9.77 -6.54
C VAL A 238 11.87 9.16 -7.40
N ARG A 239 11.67 7.98 -7.97
CA ARG A 239 12.65 7.33 -8.87
C ARG A 239 12.97 8.19 -10.10
N ALA A 240 11.95 8.81 -10.69
CA ALA A 240 12.13 9.68 -11.86
C ALA A 240 12.84 11.01 -11.51
N SER A 241 12.76 11.46 -10.28
CA SER A 241 13.33 12.74 -9.83
C SER A 241 14.72 12.61 -9.21
N MET A 242 15.02 11.47 -8.60
CA MET A 242 16.25 11.25 -7.84
C MET A 242 17.05 10.13 -8.52
N PRO A 243 18.28 10.38 -8.98
CA PRO A 243 19.10 9.37 -9.62
C PRO A 243 19.53 8.28 -8.63
N GLY A 244 19.63 7.05 -9.14
CA GLY A 244 20.01 5.89 -8.35
C GLY A 244 18.80 5.08 -7.87
N HIS A 245 18.88 3.76 -7.98
CA HIS A 245 17.82 2.83 -7.57
C HIS A 245 18.05 2.34 -6.13
N ALA A 246 18.10 3.29 -5.18
CA ALA A 246 18.30 2.94 -3.78
C ALA A 246 17.06 2.25 -3.19
N PRO A 247 17.24 1.26 -2.30
CA PRO A 247 16.14 0.59 -1.62
C PRO A 247 15.30 1.55 -0.77
N LEU A 248 13.99 1.29 -0.72
CA LEU A 248 13.08 2.00 0.17
C LEU A 248 13.33 1.60 1.62
N VAL A 249 13.64 2.57 2.48
CA VAL A 249 13.84 2.40 3.92
C VAL A 249 12.60 2.76 4.71
N ALA A 250 11.92 3.84 4.32
CA ALA A 250 10.67 4.20 4.97
C ALA A 250 9.73 4.97 4.05
N LEU A 251 8.44 4.84 4.36
CA LEU A 251 7.36 5.54 3.67
C LEU A 251 6.33 5.99 4.71
N ASP A 252 6.17 7.31 4.85
CA ASP A 252 5.17 7.93 5.71
C ASP A 252 4.15 8.66 4.84
N SER A 253 2.87 8.30 4.95
CA SER A 253 1.81 8.85 4.12
C SER A 253 0.65 9.39 4.94
N THR A 254 0.09 10.51 4.50
CA THR A 254 -1.13 11.12 5.05
C THR A 254 -2.13 11.35 3.94
N TYR A 255 -3.41 11.03 4.19
CA TYR A 255 -4.49 11.12 3.22
C TYR A 255 -5.54 12.11 3.71
N ALA A 256 -5.56 13.30 3.12
CA ALA A 256 -6.46 14.38 3.51
C ALA A 256 -7.79 14.35 2.73
N ARG A 257 -7.75 13.89 1.48
CA ARG A 257 -8.92 13.85 0.56
C ARG A 257 -8.82 12.66 -0.38
N TYR A 258 -9.97 12.23 -0.89
CA TYR A 258 -10.01 11.29 -2.01
C TYR A 258 -9.48 11.96 -3.28
N VAL A 259 -8.70 11.23 -4.06
CA VAL A 259 -8.29 11.63 -5.41
C VAL A 259 -9.30 11.06 -6.39
N GLU A 260 -9.92 11.94 -7.17
CA GLU A 260 -10.97 11.58 -8.10
C GLU A 260 -10.41 11.11 -9.45
N LEU A 261 -11.11 10.21 -10.13
CA LEU A 261 -10.69 9.64 -11.41
C LEU A 261 -10.91 10.61 -12.60
N ASP A 262 -11.81 11.58 -12.43
CA ASP A 262 -12.25 12.51 -13.47
C ASP A 262 -11.52 13.86 -13.47
N SER A 263 -10.47 14.00 -12.68
CA SER A 263 -9.68 15.23 -12.57
C SER A 263 -8.19 14.93 -12.51
N PRO A 264 -7.31 15.75 -13.12
CA PRO A 264 -5.87 15.57 -13.01
C PRO A 264 -5.40 15.69 -11.56
N CYS A 265 -4.51 14.80 -11.13
CA CYS A 265 -3.77 14.94 -9.88
C CYS A 265 -2.29 15.15 -10.21
N LEU A 266 -1.70 16.23 -9.68
CA LEU A 266 -0.28 16.54 -9.84
C LEU A 266 0.49 16.05 -8.63
N LEU A 267 1.64 15.43 -8.88
CA LEU A 267 2.62 15.00 -7.90
C LEU A 267 3.84 15.91 -7.99
N SER A 268 4.16 16.61 -6.91
CA SER A 268 5.39 17.43 -6.83
C SER A 268 6.37 16.74 -5.89
N VAL A 269 7.57 16.42 -6.38
CA VAL A 269 8.66 15.83 -5.61
C VAL A 269 9.56 16.94 -5.08
N ILE A 270 9.67 17.03 -3.76
CA ILE A 270 10.46 18.02 -3.04
C ILE A 270 11.60 17.27 -2.35
N PRO A 271 12.84 17.37 -2.84
CA PRO A 271 13.99 16.82 -2.14
C PRO A 271 14.12 17.44 -0.75
N LEU A 272 14.46 16.61 0.23
CA LEU A 272 14.72 17.02 1.60
C LEU A 272 16.20 16.76 1.92
N PRO A 273 16.78 17.45 2.90
CA PRO A 273 18.11 17.10 3.41
C PRO A 273 18.16 15.63 3.84
N ASP A 274 19.30 14.99 3.60
CA ASP A 274 19.54 13.62 4.09
C ASP A 274 19.40 13.59 5.62
N ASP A 275 19.03 12.42 6.16
CA ASP A 275 18.96 12.26 7.61
C ASP A 275 20.35 11.92 8.22
N GLU A 276 20.39 11.74 9.53
CA GLU A 276 21.63 11.43 10.28
C GLU A 276 22.26 10.10 9.85
N GLU A 277 21.46 9.20 9.24
CA GLU A 277 21.90 7.90 8.71
C GLU A 277 22.28 7.99 7.21
N ASN A 278 22.37 9.21 6.66
CA ASN A 278 22.63 9.50 5.24
C ASN A 278 21.59 8.89 4.28
N HIS A 279 20.37 8.69 4.73
CA HIS A 279 19.28 8.30 3.83
C HIS A 279 18.85 9.50 3.00
N SER A 280 18.78 9.32 1.69
CA SER A 280 18.19 10.33 0.80
C SER A 280 16.68 10.42 1.02
N ARG A 281 16.17 11.65 1.09
CA ARG A 281 14.79 11.91 1.47
C ARG A 281 14.08 12.79 0.44
N ALA A 282 12.80 12.48 0.24
CA ALA A 282 11.93 13.33 -0.55
C ALA A 282 10.52 13.39 0.06
N ARG A 283 9.87 14.54 -0.07
CA ARG A 283 8.43 14.69 0.15
C ARG A 283 7.73 14.75 -1.20
N VAL A 284 6.69 13.95 -1.35
CA VAL A 284 5.82 13.98 -2.52
C VAL A 284 4.46 14.48 -2.09
N VAL A 285 3.96 15.51 -2.77
CA VAL A 285 2.65 16.10 -2.49
C VAL A 285 1.74 15.88 -3.70
N GLY A 286 0.61 15.24 -3.45
CA GLY A 286 -0.44 15.04 -4.45
C GLY A 286 -1.49 16.14 -4.37
N VAL A 287 -1.63 16.95 -5.43
CA VAL A 287 -2.57 18.07 -5.50
C VAL A 287 -3.62 17.81 -6.58
N GLN A 288 -4.88 17.96 -6.23
CA GLN A 288 -5.99 17.88 -7.16
C GLN A 288 -6.92 19.08 -6.94
N ASN A 289 -7.32 19.74 -8.03
CA ASN A 289 -8.19 20.93 -7.99
C ASN A 289 -7.66 22.03 -7.05
N GLY A 290 -6.35 22.28 -7.07
CA GLY A 290 -5.69 23.27 -6.25
C GLY A 290 -5.62 22.96 -4.75
N ARG A 291 -5.92 21.72 -4.35
CA ARG A 291 -5.90 21.28 -2.94
C ARG A 291 -5.03 20.05 -2.74
N GLU A 292 -4.24 20.05 -1.68
CA GLU A 292 -3.52 18.85 -1.26
C GLU A 292 -4.52 17.73 -0.93
N ALA A 293 -4.36 16.60 -1.61
CA ALA A 293 -5.16 15.41 -1.38
C ALA A 293 -4.41 14.40 -0.50
N PHE A 294 -3.12 14.23 -0.72
CA PHE A 294 -2.26 13.40 0.10
C PHE A 294 -0.82 13.89 0.05
N ALA A 295 -0.03 13.48 1.01
CA ALA A 295 1.41 13.69 1.00
C ALA A 295 2.12 12.45 1.53
N SER A 296 3.31 12.19 0.99
CA SER A 296 4.18 11.10 1.44
C SER A 296 5.61 11.58 1.62
N THR A 297 6.26 11.14 2.69
CA THR A 297 7.72 11.28 2.86
C THR A 297 8.36 9.93 2.61
N VAL A 298 9.33 9.90 1.71
CA VAL A 298 10.07 8.71 1.32
C VAL A 298 11.49 8.84 1.85
N ARG A 299 12.03 7.75 2.42
CA ARG A 299 13.44 7.59 2.75
C ARG A 299 14.01 6.44 1.94
N LEU A 300 15.16 6.68 1.32
CA LEU A 300 15.88 5.71 0.51
C LEU A 300 17.25 5.45 1.15
N ALA A 301 17.74 4.22 1.06
CA ALA A 301 19.08 3.90 1.52
C ALA A 301 20.15 4.77 0.82
N PRO A 302 21.33 4.97 1.42
CA PRO A 302 22.42 5.67 0.77
C PRO A 302 22.76 5.08 -0.59
N ALA A 303 23.11 5.95 -1.55
CA ALA A 303 23.53 5.52 -2.87
C ALA A 303 24.78 4.61 -2.79
N GLY A 304 24.74 3.46 -3.48
CA GLY A 304 25.85 2.51 -3.52
C GLY A 304 25.70 1.28 -2.60
N LEU A 305 24.69 1.23 -1.74
CA LEU A 305 24.35 0.01 -1.00
C LEU A 305 23.46 -0.88 -1.89
N THR A 306 24.03 -1.98 -2.37
CA THR A 306 23.21 -3.02 -3.00
C THR A 306 22.51 -3.85 -1.92
N PRO A 307 21.34 -4.45 -2.20
CA PRO A 307 20.60 -5.26 -1.23
C PRO A 307 21.41 -6.36 -0.53
N GLY A 308 22.50 -6.85 -1.13
CA GLY A 308 23.38 -7.88 -0.57
C GLY A 308 24.43 -7.36 0.43
N SER A 309 24.77 -6.07 0.45
CA SER A 309 25.84 -5.55 1.33
C SER A 309 25.38 -5.23 2.75
N LEU A 310 24.08 -5.18 2.99
CA LEU A 310 23.51 -4.87 4.32
C LEU A 310 23.37 -6.10 5.22
N ALA A 311 23.52 -7.30 4.68
CA ALA A 311 23.41 -8.54 5.45
C ALA A 311 24.69 -8.92 6.25
N THR A 312 25.83 -8.29 5.95
CA THR A 312 27.13 -8.67 6.52
C THR A 312 27.57 -7.86 7.74
N SER A 313 26.90 -6.75 8.08
CA SER A 313 27.33 -5.90 9.20
C SER A 313 26.72 -6.25 10.58
N ALA A 314 25.86 -7.27 10.66
CA ALA A 314 25.17 -7.65 11.90
C ALA A 314 25.84 -8.79 12.69
N THR A 315 27.02 -9.28 12.29
CA THR A 315 27.68 -10.46 12.89
C THR A 315 29.08 -10.21 13.47
N GLU A 316 29.49 -8.96 13.64
CA GLU A 316 30.76 -8.71 14.35
C GLU A 316 30.55 -7.75 15.53
N SER A 317 30.31 -8.31 16.69
CA SER A 317 30.75 -7.74 17.97
C SER A 317 30.98 -8.88 18.96
N PRO A 318 32.14 -8.87 19.67
CA PRO A 318 32.69 -9.97 20.42
C PRO A 318 31.92 -10.32 21.70
#